data_b99a1ea597245239a4cbe33833aa6b52
#
_entry.id   b99a1ea597245239a4cbe33833aa6b52
#
_cell.length_a   1.000
_cell.length_b   1.000
_cell.length_c   1.000
_cell.angle_alpha   90.00
_cell.angle_beta   90.00
_cell.angle_gamma   90.00
#
_symmetry.space_group_name_H-M   'P 1'
#
loop_
_entity.id
_entity.type
_entity.pdbx_description
1 polymer ?
#
loop_
_entity_poly.entity_id
_entity_poly.type
_entity_poly.pdbx_seq_one_letter_code
_entity_poly.pdbx_strand_id
1 'polypeptide(L)'
;MASTGVYPPQSDTYLLARTLLGEPIEPGTRVLDIGAGTGYLSVSAALAGSRNVTAVDVAKRALLNTRLNATLNGVQIRAVHGDLTNPLGENNFDLVVSNPPYVPAAGDTLPTGGLARCWDAGRDGRAHLDRICREAPRILAPGGVLLLLQSALSNIDATQRELQRQGLTAEIVSTAQIPFGPVLTERASLLRQRGLLAPGEDREKLVVFRAVKPSGAA
;
A
#
# COMPACT_ATOMS: atom_id res chain seq x y z
N MET A 1 13.62 -6.69 -9.52
CA MET A 1 14.92 -6.41 -8.85
C MET A 1 14.76 -5.23 -7.90
N ALA A 2 15.52 -5.18 -6.79
CA ALA A 2 15.55 -4.02 -5.89
C ALA A 2 16.95 -3.41 -5.93
N SER A 3 17.06 -2.11 -6.23
CA SER A 3 18.33 -1.39 -6.15
C SER A 3 18.66 -0.98 -4.70
N THR A 4 19.93 -0.67 -4.43
CA THR A 4 20.38 -0.21 -3.12
C THR A 4 19.53 0.97 -2.63
N GLY A 5 18.95 0.86 -1.42
CA GLY A 5 18.11 1.89 -0.81
C GLY A 5 16.64 1.88 -1.23
N VAL A 6 16.19 0.84 -1.96
CA VAL A 6 14.78 0.56 -2.22
C VAL A 6 14.42 -0.76 -1.53
N TYR A 7 13.31 -0.77 -0.78
CA TYR A 7 12.85 -1.94 -0.06
C TYR A 7 12.44 -3.04 -1.03
N PRO A 8 12.98 -4.27 -0.90
CA PRO A 8 12.62 -5.36 -1.79
C PRO A 8 11.20 -5.87 -1.50
N PRO A 9 10.48 -6.41 -2.50
CA PRO A 9 9.22 -7.09 -2.25
C PRO A 9 9.38 -8.23 -1.25
N GLN A 10 8.47 -8.32 -0.28
CA GLN A 10 8.42 -9.37 0.74
C GLN A 10 7.04 -10.02 0.80
N SER A 11 6.77 -10.80 1.85
CA SER A 11 5.52 -11.55 2.02
C SER A 11 4.27 -10.67 1.96
N ASP A 12 4.34 -9.44 2.47
CA ASP A 12 3.31 -8.41 2.39
C ASP A 12 2.99 -8.03 0.95
N THR A 13 4.03 -7.67 0.19
CA THR A 13 3.92 -7.33 -1.23
C THR A 13 3.34 -8.49 -2.05
N TYR A 14 3.77 -9.73 -1.77
CA TYR A 14 3.25 -10.92 -2.47
C TYR A 14 1.80 -11.25 -2.10
N LEU A 15 1.39 -11.01 -0.84
CA LEU A 15 -0.01 -11.14 -0.44
C LEU A 15 -0.89 -10.16 -1.22
N LEU A 16 -0.50 -8.89 -1.26
CA LEU A 16 -1.23 -7.85 -1.97
C LEU A 16 -1.25 -8.08 -3.49
N ALA A 17 -0.13 -8.53 -4.07
CA ALA A 17 -0.06 -8.85 -5.51
C ALA A 17 -1.03 -9.98 -5.88
N ARG A 18 -1.13 -11.03 -5.07
CA ARG A 18 -2.12 -12.12 -5.31
C ARG A 18 -3.54 -11.60 -5.24
N THR A 19 -3.85 -10.70 -4.31
CA THR A 19 -5.17 -10.07 -4.21
C THR A 19 -5.44 -9.18 -5.44
N LEU A 20 -4.46 -8.38 -5.87
CA LEU A 20 -4.52 -7.56 -7.07
C LEU A 20 -4.84 -8.38 -8.33
N LEU A 21 -4.18 -9.54 -8.49
CA LEU A 21 -4.38 -10.44 -9.64
C LEU A 21 -5.75 -11.15 -9.61
N GLY A 22 -6.48 -11.07 -8.52
CA GLY A 22 -7.87 -11.53 -8.40
C GLY A 22 -8.92 -10.50 -8.85
N GLU A 23 -8.52 -9.23 -9.06
CA GLU A 23 -9.40 -8.20 -9.59
C GLU A 23 -9.49 -8.29 -11.13
N PRO A 24 -10.62 -7.88 -11.72
CA PRO A 24 -10.76 -7.82 -13.18
C PRO A 24 -9.88 -6.69 -13.74
N ILE A 25 -8.79 -7.07 -14.41
CA ILE A 25 -7.85 -6.13 -15.03
C ILE A 25 -7.92 -6.31 -16.55
N GLU A 26 -8.44 -5.31 -17.22
CA GLU A 26 -8.57 -5.25 -18.68
C GLU A 26 -7.59 -4.19 -19.26
N PRO A 27 -7.35 -4.17 -20.57
CA PRO A 27 -6.47 -3.20 -21.21
C PRO A 27 -6.82 -1.72 -20.91
N GLY A 28 -8.11 -1.44 -20.67
CA GLY A 28 -8.62 -0.10 -20.34
C GLY A 28 -8.55 0.25 -18.86
N THR A 29 -8.38 -0.72 -17.97
CA THR A 29 -8.37 -0.52 -16.51
C THR A 29 -7.27 0.46 -16.09
N ARG A 30 -7.64 1.56 -15.45
CA ARG A 30 -6.70 2.58 -14.93
C ARG A 30 -6.25 2.19 -13.54
N VAL A 31 -4.99 1.79 -13.41
CA VAL A 31 -4.41 1.33 -12.15
C VAL A 31 -3.49 2.38 -11.56
N LEU A 32 -3.61 2.62 -10.26
CA LEU A 32 -2.70 3.45 -9.47
C LEU A 32 -2.03 2.62 -8.38
N ASP A 33 -0.70 2.67 -8.34
CA ASP A 33 0.13 2.09 -7.27
C ASP A 33 0.70 3.22 -6.41
N ILE A 34 0.24 3.34 -5.16
CA ILE A 34 0.66 4.37 -4.21
C ILE A 34 1.77 3.84 -3.31
N GLY A 35 2.94 4.50 -3.33
CA GLY A 35 4.13 4.02 -2.63
C GLY A 35 4.78 2.86 -3.37
N ALA A 36 4.97 3.02 -4.69
CA ALA A 36 5.29 1.92 -5.60
C ALA A 36 6.61 1.18 -5.31
N GLY A 37 7.58 1.84 -4.64
CA GLY A 37 8.85 1.21 -4.26
C GLY A 37 9.60 0.65 -5.46
N THR A 38 9.71 -0.68 -5.53
CA THR A 38 10.33 -1.37 -6.69
C THR A 38 9.44 -1.40 -7.93
N GLY A 39 8.17 -1.01 -7.82
CA GLY A 39 7.16 -1.14 -8.88
C GLY A 39 6.63 -2.57 -9.07
N TYR A 40 6.80 -3.44 -8.08
CA TYR A 40 6.36 -4.83 -8.19
C TYR A 40 4.86 -4.94 -8.46
N LEU A 41 4.03 -4.19 -7.71
CA LEU A 41 2.57 -4.18 -7.89
C LEU A 41 2.18 -3.54 -9.23
N SER A 42 2.83 -2.43 -9.59
CA SER A 42 2.64 -1.76 -10.89
C SER A 42 2.94 -2.70 -12.07
N VAL A 43 4.08 -3.42 -12.02
CA VAL A 43 4.45 -4.40 -13.05
C VAL A 43 3.47 -5.57 -13.08
N SER A 44 3.04 -6.06 -11.91
CA SER A 44 2.03 -7.13 -11.82
C SER A 44 0.71 -6.73 -12.47
N ALA A 45 0.22 -5.51 -12.23
CA ALA A 45 -0.99 -4.99 -12.86
C ALA A 45 -0.86 -4.86 -14.39
N ALA A 46 0.29 -4.38 -14.86
CA ALA A 46 0.56 -4.26 -16.30
C ALA A 46 0.65 -5.62 -17.00
N LEU A 47 1.31 -6.60 -16.37
CA LEU A 47 1.38 -7.98 -16.88
C LEU A 47 0.03 -8.69 -16.83
N ALA A 48 -0.86 -8.31 -15.88
CA ALA A 48 -2.23 -8.82 -15.82
C ALA A 48 -3.14 -8.25 -16.92
N GLY A 49 -2.69 -7.22 -17.66
CA GLY A 49 -3.40 -6.73 -18.85
C GLY A 49 -3.62 -5.22 -18.91
N SER A 50 -3.47 -4.48 -17.81
CA SER A 50 -3.66 -3.02 -17.84
C SER A 50 -2.60 -2.33 -18.70
N ARG A 51 -3.05 -1.43 -19.58
CA ARG A 51 -2.18 -0.54 -20.36
C ARG A 51 -2.06 0.86 -19.75
N ASN A 52 -2.75 1.11 -18.64
CA ASN A 52 -2.89 2.43 -18.00
C ASN A 52 -2.44 2.38 -16.53
N VAL A 53 -1.19 2.00 -16.28
CA VAL A 53 -0.63 1.91 -14.93
C VAL A 53 0.13 3.18 -14.58
N THR A 54 -0.25 3.80 -13.46
CA THR A 54 0.47 4.93 -12.84
C THR A 54 1.06 4.47 -11.50
N ALA A 55 2.34 4.76 -11.30
CA ALA A 55 3.06 4.50 -10.05
C ALA A 55 3.47 5.82 -9.41
N VAL A 56 3.14 6.03 -8.14
CA VAL A 56 3.55 7.22 -7.38
C VAL A 56 4.46 6.82 -6.24
N ASP A 57 5.55 7.55 -6.08
CA ASP A 57 6.43 7.42 -4.91
C ASP A 57 7.10 8.75 -4.58
N VAL A 58 7.33 8.99 -3.30
CA VAL A 58 8.03 10.17 -2.80
C VAL A 58 9.54 10.05 -2.96
N ALA A 59 10.08 8.84 -3.16
CA ALA A 59 11.49 8.56 -3.36
C ALA A 59 11.85 8.46 -4.85
N LYS A 60 12.64 9.40 -5.36
CA LYS A 60 13.10 9.36 -6.78
C LYS A 60 13.81 8.04 -7.14
N ARG A 61 14.54 7.43 -6.18
CA ARG A 61 15.19 6.12 -6.37
C ARG A 61 14.18 4.99 -6.58
N ALA A 62 13.06 5.01 -5.85
CA ALA A 62 11.96 4.06 -6.05
C ALA A 62 11.41 4.15 -7.47
N LEU A 63 11.15 5.36 -7.95
CA LEU A 63 10.65 5.57 -9.32
C LEU A 63 11.65 5.15 -10.41
N LEU A 64 12.94 5.37 -10.18
CA LEU A 64 13.98 4.84 -11.09
C LEU A 64 13.95 3.31 -11.13
N ASN A 65 13.80 2.67 -9.96
CA ASN A 65 13.69 1.22 -9.87
C ASN A 65 12.40 0.70 -10.52
N THR A 66 11.27 1.38 -10.31
CA THR A 66 10.00 1.08 -10.99
C THR A 66 10.15 1.12 -12.51
N ARG A 67 10.76 2.19 -13.07
CA ARG A 67 11.01 2.32 -14.51
C ARG A 67 11.92 1.21 -15.04
N LEU A 68 13.00 0.91 -14.32
CA LEU A 68 13.91 -0.17 -14.69
C LEU A 68 13.18 -1.52 -14.74
N ASN A 69 12.42 -1.85 -13.70
CA ASN A 69 11.66 -3.09 -13.63
C ASN A 69 10.55 -3.14 -14.69
N ALA A 70 9.91 -2.02 -15.01
CA ALA A 70 8.96 -1.94 -16.12
C ALA A 70 9.63 -2.27 -17.46
N THR A 71 10.78 -1.66 -17.75
CA THR A 71 11.54 -1.93 -18.98
C THR A 71 11.98 -3.39 -19.08
N LEU A 72 12.52 -3.96 -18.00
CA LEU A 72 12.96 -5.36 -17.94
C LEU A 72 11.81 -6.37 -18.16
N ASN A 73 10.59 -5.98 -17.85
CA ASN A 73 9.39 -6.81 -18.05
C ASN A 73 8.61 -6.45 -19.33
N GLY A 74 9.12 -5.53 -20.16
CA GLY A 74 8.48 -5.14 -21.41
C GLY A 74 7.15 -4.42 -21.25
N VAL A 75 6.89 -3.78 -20.10
CA VAL A 75 5.65 -3.07 -19.81
C VAL A 75 5.87 -1.55 -19.68
N GLN A 76 4.80 -0.77 -19.88
CA GLN A 76 4.82 0.68 -19.72
C GLN A 76 4.15 1.09 -18.43
N ILE A 77 4.82 1.92 -17.63
CA ILE A 77 4.32 2.47 -16.36
C ILE A 77 4.62 3.96 -16.32
N ARG A 78 3.60 4.77 -16.04
CA ARG A 78 3.76 6.20 -15.78
C ARG A 78 4.26 6.39 -14.35
N ALA A 79 5.56 6.64 -14.16
CA ALA A 79 6.16 6.88 -12.85
C ALA A 79 6.13 8.37 -12.50
N VAL A 80 5.44 8.75 -11.43
CA VAL A 80 5.17 10.11 -10.96
C VAL A 80 5.80 10.33 -9.60
N HIS A 81 6.60 11.40 -9.46
CA HIS A 81 7.19 11.77 -8.17
C HIS A 81 6.20 12.60 -7.35
N GLY A 82 5.92 12.16 -6.13
CA GLY A 82 5.05 12.90 -5.22
C GLY A 82 4.65 12.12 -3.98
N ASP A 83 4.01 12.83 -3.08
CA ASP A 83 3.53 12.31 -1.81
C ASP A 83 2.08 11.86 -1.94
N LEU A 84 1.87 10.55 -1.87
CA LEU A 84 0.58 9.86 -2.03
C LEU A 84 -0.16 10.33 -3.31
N THR A 85 -1.35 10.91 -3.16
CA THR A 85 -2.19 11.33 -4.30
C THR A 85 -1.99 12.79 -4.73
N ASN A 86 -1.18 13.57 -4.01
CA ASN A 86 -1.00 15.00 -4.25
C ASN A 86 -0.63 15.37 -5.70
N PRO A 87 0.25 14.61 -6.41
CA PRO A 87 0.64 14.98 -7.78
C PRO A 87 -0.40 14.63 -8.84
N LEU A 88 -1.51 13.96 -8.49
CA LEU A 88 -2.41 13.32 -9.46
C LEU A 88 -3.62 14.19 -9.85
N GLY A 89 -3.92 15.25 -9.09
CA GLY A 89 -5.14 16.03 -9.28
C GLY A 89 -6.41 15.18 -9.06
N GLU A 90 -7.47 15.50 -9.77
CA GLU A 90 -8.72 14.72 -9.79
C GLU A 90 -8.66 13.67 -10.91
N ASN A 91 -7.97 12.57 -10.65
CA ASN A 91 -7.93 11.44 -11.58
C ASN A 91 -8.89 10.36 -11.08
N ASN A 92 -9.54 9.71 -12.04
CA ASN A 92 -10.44 8.60 -11.75
C ASN A 92 -9.72 7.28 -12.08
N PHE A 93 -9.33 6.54 -11.05
CA PHE A 93 -8.74 5.21 -11.19
C PHE A 93 -9.78 4.13 -10.92
N ASP A 94 -9.75 3.07 -11.70
CA ASP A 94 -10.63 1.93 -11.56
C ASP A 94 -10.11 1.00 -10.47
N LEU A 95 -8.79 0.93 -10.30
CA LEU A 95 -8.12 0.12 -9.29
C LEU A 95 -6.95 0.91 -8.67
N VAL A 96 -6.99 1.08 -7.36
CA VAL A 96 -5.91 1.67 -6.58
C VAL A 96 -5.33 0.60 -5.68
N VAL A 97 -4.01 0.46 -5.64
CA VAL A 97 -3.32 -0.48 -4.78
C VAL A 97 -2.27 0.25 -3.94
N SER A 98 -2.14 -0.12 -2.67
CA SER A 98 -1.10 0.45 -1.82
C SER A 98 -0.62 -0.53 -0.75
N ASN A 99 0.70 -0.66 -0.65
CA ASN A 99 1.42 -1.23 0.49
C ASN A 99 2.21 -0.11 1.16
N PRO A 100 1.57 0.76 1.94
CA PRO A 100 2.24 1.90 2.54
C PRO A 100 3.06 1.49 3.76
N PRO A 101 3.94 2.35 4.28
CA PRO A 101 4.49 2.19 5.61
C PRO A 101 3.37 2.09 6.65
N TYR A 102 3.44 1.07 7.52
CA TYR A 102 2.41 0.80 8.53
C TYR A 102 3.00 0.33 9.87
N VAL A 103 4.32 0.26 10.03
CA VAL A 103 4.92 -0.24 11.28
C VAL A 103 4.91 0.85 12.34
N PRO A 104 4.36 0.58 13.57
CA PRO A 104 4.43 1.51 14.67
C PRO A 104 5.87 1.83 15.07
N ALA A 105 6.17 3.12 15.24
CA ALA A 105 7.48 3.65 15.59
C ALA A 105 7.54 4.16 17.04
N ALA A 106 8.72 4.55 17.51
CA ALA A 106 8.89 5.09 18.86
C ALA A 106 8.14 6.41 19.09
N GLY A 107 8.01 7.23 18.05
CA GLY A 107 7.34 8.54 18.07
C GLY A 107 6.58 8.82 16.79
N ASP A 108 6.04 10.05 16.69
CA ASP A 108 5.22 10.47 15.54
C ASP A 108 6.03 11.17 14.44
N THR A 109 7.31 11.46 14.67
CA THR A 109 8.18 12.05 13.65
C THR A 109 8.48 11.04 12.56
N LEU A 110 8.00 11.33 11.35
CA LEU A 110 8.23 10.45 10.20
C LEU A 110 9.64 10.67 9.63
N PRO A 111 10.33 9.59 9.20
CA PRO A 111 11.63 9.72 8.56
C PRO A 111 11.55 10.48 7.24
N THR A 112 12.43 11.45 7.04
CA THR A 112 12.52 12.23 5.78
C THR A 112 13.42 11.55 4.75
N GLY A 113 14.18 10.51 5.14
CA GLY A 113 15.10 9.77 4.27
C GLY A 113 15.46 8.39 4.82
N GLY A 114 16.30 7.66 4.10
CA GLY A 114 16.74 6.31 4.46
C GLY A 114 15.66 5.24 4.27
N LEU A 115 16.01 4.00 4.65
CA LEU A 115 15.11 2.85 4.53
C LEU A 115 13.94 2.88 5.52
N ALA A 116 14.10 3.54 6.67
CA ALA A 116 13.04 3.64 7.68
C ALA A 116 11.72 4.23 7.12
N ARG A 117 11.81 5.06 6.08
CA ARG A 117 10.63 5.58 5.35
C ARG A 117 9.75 4.48 4.75
N CYS A 118 10.30 3.30 4.51
CA CYS A 118 9.56 2.20 3.89
C CYS A 118 8.65 1.45 4.88
N TRP A 119 8.82 1.70 6.20
CA TRP A 119 8.03 0.99 7.22
C TRP A 119 7.53 1.88 8.37
N ASP A 120 8.24 2.98 8.73
CA ASP A 120 7.83 3.84 9.84
C ASP A 120 6.60 4.68 9.50
N ALA A 121 5.57 4.55 10.32
CA ALA A 121 4.30 5.24 10.10
C ALA A 121 3.76 5.94 11.36
N GLY A 122 4.64 6.48 12.18
CA GLY A 122 4.26 7.14 13.44
C GLY A 122 4.01 6.16 14.58
N ARG A 123 3.62 6.67 15.72
CA ARG A 123 3.50 5.93 16.98
C ARG A 123 2.49 4.77 16.90
N ASP A 124 1.43 4.93 16.14
CA ASP A 124 0.34 3.96 15.96
C ASP A 124 0.41 3.22 14.60
N GLY A 125 1.40 3.53 13.76
CA GLY A 125 1.55 2.92 12.44
C GLY A 125 0.53 3.44 11.41
N ARG A 126 -0.17 4.56 11.66
CA ARG A 126 -1.33 4.98 10.85
C ARG A 126 -1.10 6.20 9.97
N ALA A 127 0.04 6.87 10.09
CA ALA A 127 0.26 8.16 9.43
C ALA A 127 -0.04 8.16 7.92
N HIS A 128 0.29 7.07 7.21
CA HIS A 128 0.01 6.93 5.77
C HIS A 128 -1.35 6.29 5.51
N LEU A 129 -1.75 5.29 6.31
CA LEU A 129 -3.03 4.60 6.18
C LEU A 129 -4.21 5.58 6.24
N ASP A 130 -4.23 6.45 7.24
CA ASP A 130 -5.31 7.43 7.44
C ASP A 130 -5.40 8.43 6.29
N ARG A 131 -4.25 8.84 5.74
CA ARG A 131 -4.22 9.74 4.58
C ARG A 131 -4.76 9.05 3.34
N ILE A 132 -4.32 7.82 3.05
CA ILE A 132 -4.80 7.03 1.90
C ILE A 132 -6.32 6.83 2.00
N CYS A 133 -6.83 6.43 3.17
CA CYS A 133 -8.27 6.25 3.38
C CYS A 133 -9.07 7.52 3.08
N ARG A 134 -8.59 8.69 3.53
CA ARG A 134 -9.25 9.99 3.28
C ARG A 134 -9.16 10.46 1.84
N GLU A 135 -8.06 10.17 1.16
CA GLU A 135 -7.81 10.60 -0.21
C GLU A 135 -8.43 9.68 -1.27
N ALA A 136 -8.67 8.39 -0.92
CA ALA A 136 -9.16 7.37 -1.84
C ALA A 136 -10.46 7.76 -2.58
N PRO A 137 -11.51 8.31 -1.94
CA PRO A 137 -12.75 8.64 -2.65
C PRO A 137 -12.57 9.65 -3.78
N ARG A 138 -11.61 10.57 -3.64
CA ARG A 138 -11.33 11.60 -4.64
C ARG A 138 -10.68 11.04 -5.90
N ILE A 139 -9.86 10.00 -5.74
CA ILE A 139 -9.08 9.42 -6.85
C ILE A 139 -9.75 8.20 -7.48
N LEU A 140 -10.66 7.53 -6.78
CA LEU A 140 -11.40 6.39 -7.31
C LEU A 140 -12.52 6.84 -8.26
N ALA A 141 -12.64 6.16 -9.38
CA ALA A 141 -13.83 6.23 -10.24
C ALA A 141 -15.06 5.69 -9.50
N PRO A 142 -16.29 6.05 -9.90
CA PRO A 142 -17.49 5.33 -9.47
C PRO A 142 -17.34 3.83 -9.76
N GLY A 143 -17.59 2.97 -8.76
CA GLY A 143 -17.33 1.53 -8.84
C GLY A 143 -15.87 1.13 -8.68
N GLY A 144 -14.93 2.08 -8.57
CA GLY A 144 -13.51 1.83 -8.41
C GLY A 144 -13.16 1.18 -7.07
N VAL A 145 -12.06 0.45 -7.05
CA VAL A 145 -11.61 -0.39 -5.94
C VAL A 145 -10.28 0.11 -5.37
N LEU A 146 -10.18 0.20 -4.06
CA LEU A 146 -8.93 0.33 -3.32
C LEU A 146 -8.55 -1.02 -2.71
N LEU A 147 -7.35 -1.51 -2.99
CA LEU A 147 -6.68 -2.60 -2.26
C LEU A 147 -5.62 -2.01 -1.34
N LEU A 148 -5.83 -2.09 -0.04
CA LEU A 148 -4.93 -1.50 0.97
C LEU A 148 -4.42 -2.58 1.91
N LEU A 149 -3.10 -2.76 1.96
CA LEU A 149 -2.46 -3.68 2.88
C LEU A 149 -2.06 -2.97 4.16
N GLN A 150 -2.22 -3.64 5.29
CA GLN A 150 -1.70 -3.22 6.59
C GLN A 150 -1.43 -4.41 7.53
N SER A 151 -0.67 -4.12 8.58
CA SER A 151 -0.56 -4.99 9.76
C SER A 151 -1.74 -4.81 10.72
N ALA A 152 -2.10 -5.87 11.43
CA ALA A 152 -3.03 -5.77 12.55
C ALA A 152 -2.54 -4.83 13.67
N LEU A 153 -1.23 -4.66 13.79
CA LEU A 153 -0.60 -3.74 14.73
C LEU A 153 -1.01 -2.27 14.54
N SER A 154 -1.50 -1.93 13.33
CA SER A 154 -1.94 -0.58 12.95
C SER A 154 -3.46 -0.39 13.05
N ASN A 155 -4.13 -1.16 13.90
CA ASN A 155 -5.55 -1.03 14.20
C ASN A 155 -6.48 -1.20 12.97
N ILE A 156 -6.82 -2.46 12.68
CA ILE A 156 -7.72 -2.86 11.57
C ILE A 156 -9.07 -2.14 11.64
N ASP A 157 -9.66 -2.05 12.83
CA ASP A 157 -10.99 -1.43 13.01
C ASP A 157 -10.97 0.06 12.71
N ALA A 158 -9.86 0.75 12.98
CA ALA A 158 -9.72 2.15 12.64
C ALA A 158 -9.73 2.36 11.11
N THR A 159 -9.07 1.49 10.35
CA THR A 159 -9.10 1.52 8.88
C THR A 159 -10.49 1.22 8.34
N GLN A 160 -11.15 0.19 8.87
CA GLN A 160 -12.53 -0.14 8.50
C GLN A 160 -13.48 1.05 8.70
N ARG A 161 -13.44 1.66 9.91
CA ARG A 161 -14.27 2.82 10.22
C ARG A 161 -13.94 4.03 9.35
N GLU A 162 -12.67 4.30 9.06
CA GLU A 162 -12.30 5.45 8.24
C GLU A 162 -12.77 5.29 6.81
N LEU A 163 -12.57 4.11 6.18
CA LEU A 163 -13.06 3.81 4.84
C LEU A 163 -14.59 3.97 4.76
N GLN A 164 -15.33 3.44 5.74
CA GLN A 164 -16.79 3.58 5.81
C GLN A 164 -17.22 5.04 5.98
N ARG A 165 -16.53 5.83 6.84
CA ARG A 165 -16.80 7.26 7.01
C ARG A 165 -16.61 8.03 5.72
N GLN A 166 -15.68 7.60 4.90
CA GLN A 166 -15.42 8.16 3.57
C GLN A 166 -16.40 7.67 2.49
N GLY A 167 -17.43 6.91 2.86
CA GLY A 167 -18.45 6.42 1.94
C GLY A 167 -18.06 5.21 1.10
N LEU A 168 -16.97 4.53 1.45
CA LEU A 168 -16.54 3.30 0.78
C LEU A 168 -17.12 2.07 1.47
N THR A 169 -17.54 1.06 0.70
CA THR A 169 -17.84 -0.27 1.23
C THR A 169 -16.55 -1.06 1.34
N ALA A 170 -16.14 -1.39 2.57
CA ALA A 170 -14.85 -2.01 2.83
C ALA A 170 -14.99 -3.36 3.53
N GLU A 171 -14.21 -4.34 3.08
CA GLU A 171 -14.10 -5.68 3.66
C GLU A 171 -12.65 -6.16 3.63
N ILE A 172 -12.30 -7.13 4.50
CA ILE A 172 -11.01 -7.81 4.46
C ILE A 172 -11.14 -9.02 3.53
N VAL A 173 -10.40 -9.01 2.43
CA VAL A 173 -10.45 -10.06 1.40
C VAL A 173 -9.28 -11.04 1.44
N SER A 174 -8.19 -10.67 2.11
CA SER A 174 -7.02 -11.54 2.25
C SER A 174 -6.36 -11.33 3.61
N THR A 175 -5.84 -12.42 4.18
CA THR A 175 -5.08 -12.39 5.44
C THR A 175 -3.88 -13.32 5.35
N ALA A 176 -2.80 -12.99 6.07
CA ALA A 176 -1.67 -13.89 6.26
C ALA A 176 -1.09 -13.72 7.67
N GLN A 177 -0.56 -14.81 8.21
CA GLN A 177 0.28 -14.81 9.41
C GLN A 177 1.72 -15.06 8.98
N ILE A 178 2.60 -14.07 9.16
CA ILE A 178 4.00 -14.17 8.78
C ILE A 178 4.90 -14.06 10.02
N PRO A 179 6.07 -14.70 10.06
CA PRO A 179 7.07 -14.44 11.11
C PRO A 179 7.48 -12.96 11.10
N PHE A 180 7.85 -12.42 12.27
CA PHE A 180 8.40 -11.08 12.32
C PHE A 180 9.63 -10.95 11.44
N GLY A 181 9.65 -9.88 10.64
CA GLY A 181 10.86 -9.41 9.98
C GLY A 181 11.80 -8.69 10.97
N PRO A 182 13.01 -8.30 10.52
CA PRO A 182 14.03 -7.68 11.37
C PRO A 182 13.51 -6.45 12.14
N VAL A 183 12.72 -5.60 11.49
CA VAL A 183 12.17 -4.36 12.08
C VAL A 183 11.23 -4.67 13.24
N LEU A 184 10.29 -5.60 13.07
CA LEU A 184 9.37 -5.98 14.15
C LEU A 184 10.06 -6.75 15.26
N THR A 185 11.05 -7.58 14.94
CA THR A 185 11.88 -8.26 15.93
C THR A 185 12.61 -7.26 16.82
N GLU A 186 13.24 -6.24 16.25
CA GLU A 186 13.90 -5.16 16.98
C GLU A 186 12.91 -4.37 17.84
N ARG A 187 11.70 -4.12 17.36
CA ARG A 187 10.67 -3.32 18.05
C ARG A 187 9.78 -4.12 18.99
N ALA A 188 9.90 -5.43 19.03
CA ALA A 188 8.98 -6.30 19.78
C ALA A 188 8.84 -5.91 21.25
N SER A 189 9.93 -5.53 21.92
CA SER A 189 9.92 -5.06 23.33
C SER A 189 9.07 -3.80 23.49
N LEU A 190 9.26 -2.80 22.65
CA LEU A 190 8.49 -1.56 22.64
C LEU A 190 6.98 -1.83 22.38
N LEU A 191 6.68 -2.69 21.42
CA LEU A 191 5.30 -3.01 21.05
C LEU A 191 4.58 -3.78 22.17
N ARG A 192 5.29 -4.69 22.87
CA ARG A 192 4.77 -5.37 24.06
C ARG A 192 4.50 -4.39 25.20
N GLN A 193 5.42 -3.45 25.48
CA GLN A 193 5.22 -2.41 26.51
C GLN A 193 3.98 -1.56 26.24
N ARG A 194 3.59 -1.39 24.96
CA ARG A 194 2.40 -0.66 24.53
C ARG A 194 1.13 -1.52 24.44
N GLY A 195 1.22 -2.80 24.76
CA GLY A 195 0.08 -3.73 24.66
C GLY A 195 -0.33 -4.05 23.22
N LEU A 196 0.52 -3.77 22.23
CA LEU A 196 0.27 -4.08 20.82
C LEU A 196 0.66 -5.51 20.45
N LEU A 197 1.50 -6.16 21.26
CA LEU A 197 1.91 -7.55 21.11
C LEU A 197 1.74 -8.30 22.43
N ALA A 198 1.23 -9.51 22.34
CA ALA A 198 1.18 -10.43 23.48
C ALA A 198 2.58 -10.98 23.84
N PRO A 199 2.80 -11.42 25.10
CA PRO A 199 4.00 -12.14 25.46
C PRO A 199 4.20 -13.39 24.60
N GLY A 200 5.41 -13.54 24.03
CA GLY A 200 5.74 -14.70 23.18
C GLY A 200 5.25 -14.61 21.73
N GLU A 201 4.48 -13.60 21.36
CA GLU A 201 4.06 -13.38 19.98
C GLU A 201 5.26 -13.02 19.10
N ASP A 202 5.46 -13.79 18.02
CA ASP A 202 6.57 -13.69 17.06
C ASP A 202 6.09 -13.65 15.61
N ARG A 203 4.76 -13.54 15.40
CA ARG A 203 4.12 -13.50 14.09
C ARG A 203 3.27 -12.27 13.93
N GLU A 204 3.29 -11.73 12.72
CA GLU A 204 2.49 -10.58 12.31
C GLU A 204 1.28 -11.04 11.50
N LYS A 205 0.11 -10.52 11.85
CA LYS A 205 -1.08 -10.69 11.01
C LYS A 205 -1.17 -9.53 10.03
N LEU A 206 -1.08 -9.85 8.74
CA LEU A 206 -1.33 -8.95 7.64
C LEU A 206 -2.76 -9.10 7.14
N VAL A 207 -3.36 -8.00 6.71
CA VAL A 207 -4.69 -7.96 6.09
C VAL A 207 -4.66 -7.10 4.84
N VAL A 208 -5.48 -7.47 3.85
CA VAL A 208 -5.77 -6.63 2.68
C VAL A 208 -7.23 -6.22 2.73
N PHE A 209 -7.47 -4.93 2.84
CA PHE A 209 -8.78 -4.34 2.64
C PHE A 209 -9.07 -4.21 1.15
N ARG A 210 -10.30 -4.55 0.78
CA ARG A 210 -10.92 -4.20 -0.49
C ARG A 210 -12.02 -3.20 -0.21
N ALA A 211 -11.83 -1.96 -0.66
CA ALA A 211 -12.81 -0.90 -0.45
C ALA A 211 -13.33 -0.39 -1.80
N VAL A 212 -14.65 -0.37 -1.96
CA VAL A 212 -15.33 -0.02 -3.21
C VAL A 212 -16.01 1.33 -3.07
N LYS A 213 -15.76 2.23 -4.02
CA LYS A 213 -16.54 3.46 -4.16
C LYS A 213 -17.87 3.12 -4.82
N PRO A 214 -19.01 3.44 -4.20
CA PRO A 214 -20.32 3.20 -4.81
C PRO A 214 -20.40 3.79 -6.22
N SER A 215 -20.97 3.05 -7.16
CA SER A 215 -21.41 3.62 -8.43
C SER A 215 -22.53 4.58 -8.06
N GLY A 216 -22.36 5.88 -8.24
CA GLY A 216 -23.42 6.83 -7.95
C GLY A 216 -24.75 6.32 -8.53
N ALA A 217 -25.85 6.53 -7.82
CA ALA A 217 -27.18 6.28 -8.39
C ALA A 217 -27.30 7.13 -9.66
N ALA A 218 -27.58 6.44 -10.78
CA ALA A 218 -27.85 7.09 -12.06
C ALA A 218 -29.12 7.95 -11.97
#